data_a4de804e7a3b98562595e1fd2711eb38
#
_entry.id   a4de804e7a3b98562595e1fd2711eb38
#
_cell.length_a   1.000
_cell.length_b   1.000
_cell.length_c   1.000
_cell.angle_alpha   90.00
_cell.angle_beta   90.00
_cell.angle_gamma   90.00
#
_symmetry.space_group_name_H-M   'P 1'
#
loop_
_entity.id
_entity.type
_entity.pdbx_description
1 polymer ?
#
loop_
_entity_poly.entity_id
_entity_poly.type
_entity_poly.pdbx_seq_one_letter_code
_entity_poly.pdbx_strand_id
1 'polypeptide(L)'
;MTSSQNSGLDPQLVARLSSRFDSLGDHMRQVAVDLQTLQSQLGAATAPAPTRQASAPVHPAAAPPVPPQPFGHTVGRPQVQQMVRPQPAPTYPLPPRGPVVAPRPPAPPREPWWQRDGVISRLLAVAGAGVTLVGVVMLLVLAAQAGWFGPPLRVAAGAVFSLALIGAGVRVFGRSGGRVGGIALAATGIAGLYLDVLATSVLYGWLDPVLGLITAFGIAAAGTALAVQWKSQPMAVLILAGVAVCGPILTDGLTLALIAFFIATYVASFPAQIGRNWQLLQVVRTVPLVGAVLAAVAAADMNGSTDNYWLLLAIVLTAVLGIGMSLELLRRNVSDVVATVMIALPSLPVLLSVDIFDRAAAVALQLVLAAAAVAIVAVVSWLPAHARITVAVIGALATLQAAVESTTLEIRPVVLFALALALIAVAHSTRSTLAYSIGSGFGVIGTLMFVSVSPPQALLDSDHAVGSVGIALGGILLAATAFAFCYVLAELKLVDDGLQTLAIVSGVLALYGLTAATVTLGIGIGGETTGFTAGHTAATIEWMIAAFALLAFGLRSATHAHLALLAGLSLTAAAIAKLFLFDLVALDGLFRVIAFIAVGLLLLIAGTRYAKVFADRESAAVSS
;
A
#
# COMPACT_ATOMS: atom_id res chain seq x y z
N MET A 1 -63.55 -17.00 -20.70
CA MET A 1 -62.93 -15.82 -21.32
C MET A 1 -61.56 -15.66 -20.64
N THR A 2 -60.59 -16.32 -21.21
CA THR A 2 -59.18 -16.31 -20.72
C THR A 2 -58.37 -15.42 -21.67
N SER A 3 -57.96 -14.25 -21.18
CA SER A 3 -57.07 -13.35 -21.91
C SER A 3 -55.64 -13.82 -21.75
N SER A 4 -55.06 -14.38 -22.79
CA SER A 4 -53.63 -14.62 -22.92
C SER A 4 -52.88 -13.29 -22.93
N GLN A 5 -52.11 -13.00 -21.86
CA GLN A 5 -51.11 -11.94 -21.87
C GLN A 5 -49.95 -12.36 -22.78
N ASN A 6 -49.92 -11.72 -23.94
CA ASN A 6 -48.80 -11.77 -24.87
C ASN A 6 -47.62 -10.96 -24.24
N SER A 7 -46.59 -11.62 -23.74
CA SER A 7 -45.34 -11.00 -23.26
C SER A 7 -44.51 -10.54 -24.46
N GLY A 8 -44.96 -9.46 -25.12
CA GLY A 8 -44.19 -8.78 -26.13
C GLY A 8 -42.97 -8.08 -25.53
N LEU A 9 -41.79 -8.53 -25.90
CA LEU A 9 -40.55 -7.77 -25.64
C LEU A 9 -40.69 -6.35 -26.19
N ASP A 10 -40.52 -5.34 -25.37
CA ASP A 10 -40.59 -3.92 -25.75
C ASP A 10 -39.54 -3.62 -26.83
N PRO A 11 -39.94 -3.28 -28.09
CA PRO A 11 -38.99 -3.02 -29.17
C PRO A 11 -38.00 -1.87 -28.85
N GLN A 12 -38.45 -0.91 -28.03
CA GLN A 12 -37.58 0.21 -27.60
C GLN A 12 -36.52 -0.22 -26.59
N LEU A 13 -36.79 -1.24 -25.79
CA LEU A 13 -35.83 -1.81 -24.84
C LEU A 13 -34.78 -2.64 -25.59
N VAL A 14 -35.18 -3.38 -26.62
CA VAL A 14 -34.26 -4.13 -27.48
C VAL A 14 -33.35 -3.18 -28.26
N ALA A 15 -33.90 -2.09 -28.84
CA ALA A 15 -33.10 -1.09 -29.54
C ALA A 15 -32.11 -0.36 -28.61
N ARG A 16 -32.49 -0.06 -27.36
CA ARG A 16 -31.60 0.54 -26.35
C ARG A 16 -30.51 -0.43 -25.89
N LEU A 17 -30.82 -1.71 -25.77
CA LEU A 17 -29.83 -2.73 -25.45
C LEU A 17 -28.83 -2.93 -26.58
N SER A 18 -29.29 -3.02 -27.84
CA SER A 18 -28.39 -3.17 -28.99
C SER A 18 -27.44 -1.98 -29.12
N SER A 19 -27.93 -0.73 -28.98
CA SER A 19 -27.06 0.45 -29.02
C SER A 19 -26.03 0.51 -27.88
N ARG A 20 -26.37 -0.04 -26.71
CA ARG A 20 -25.40 -0.17 -25.60
C ARG A 20 -24.35 -1.25 -25.85
N PHE A 21 -24.75 -2.36 -26.49
CA PHE A 21 -23.80 -3.41 -26.89
C PHE A 21 -22.82 -2.90 -27.96
N ASP A 22 -23.32 -2.13 -28.94
CA ASP A 22 -22.46 -1.51 -29.95
C ASP A 22 -21.46 -0.53 -29.33
N SER A 23 -21.93 0.33 -28.43
CA SER A 23 -21.04 1.26 -27.71
C SER A 23 -20.01 0.55 -26.83
N LEU A 24 -20.36 -0.58 -26.21
CA LEU A 24 -19.42 -1.41 -25.45
C LEU A 24 -18.39 -2.05 -26.37
N GLY A 25 -18.80 -2.51 -27.56
CA GLY A 25 -17.92 -3.05 -28.59
C GLY A 25 -16.89 -2.01 -29.08
N ASP A 26 -17.31 -0.74 -29.23
CA ASP A 26 -16.42 0.35 -29.61
C ASP A 26 -15.41 0.68 -28.49
N HIS A 27 -15.86 0.73 -27.23
CA HIS A 27 -14.95 0.93 -26.09
C HIS A 27 -13.91 -0.19 -25.97
N MET A 28 -14.31 -1.44 -26.18
CA MET A 28 -13.37 -2.56 -26.15
C MET A 28 -12.33 -2.48 -27.28
N ARG A 29 -12.73 -2.02 -28.48
CA ARG A 29 -11.78 -1.78 -29.59
C ARG A 29 -10.79 -0.65 -29.25
N GLN A 30 -11.28 0.42 -28.64
CA GLN A 30 -10.43 1.52 -28.18
C GLN A 30 -9.37 1.05 -27.18
N VAL A 31 -9.78 0.30 -26.14
CA VAL A 31 -8.87 -0.28 -25.14
C VAL A 31 -7.83 -1.20 -25.79
N ALA A 32 -8.21 -1.98 -26.80
CA ALA A 32 -7.28 -2.84 -27.54
C ALA A 32 -6.20 -2.02 -28.29
N VAL A 33 -6.59 -0.91 -28.91
CA VAL A 33 -5.66 0.03 -29.60
C VAL A 33 -4.73 0.70 -28.57
N ASP A 34 -5.26 1.13 -27.43
CA ASP A 34 -4.47 1.76 -26.37
C ASP A 34 -3.45 0.78 -25.76
N LEU A 35 -3.83 -0.49 -25.57
CA LEU A 35 -2.92 -1.55 -25.14
C LEU A 35 -1.82 -1.84 -26.16
N GLN A 36 -2.14 -1.84 -27.46
CA GLN A 36 -1.15 -1.99 -28.54
C GLN A 36 -0.16 -0.81 -28.57
N THR A 37 -0.67 0.40 -28.35
CA THR A 37 0.15 1.62 -28.26
C THR A 37 1.09 1.58 -27.05
N LEU A 38 0.58 1.18 -25.90
CA LEU A 38 1.38 0.95 -24.67
C LEU A 38 2.47 -0.12 -24.89
N GLN A 39 2.13 -1.20 -25.55
CA GLN A 39 3.08 -2.28 -25.86
C GLN A 39 4.18 -1.81 -26.81
N SER A 40 3.85 -0.98 -27.82
CA SER A 40 4.85 -0.38 -28.73
C SER A 40 5.76 0.63 -28.01
N GLN A 41 5.22 1.43 -27.08
CA GLN A 41 6.01 2.36 -26.26
C GLN A 41 6.94 1.63 -25.29
N LEU A 42 6.49 0.56 -24.65
CA LEU A 42 7.32 -0.30 -23.81
C LEU A 42 8.41 -1.02 -24.62
N GLY A 43 8.11 -1.46 -25.85
CA GLY A 43 9.08 -2.02 -26.78
C GLY A 43 10.14 -1.01 -27.22
N ALA A 44 9.74 0.24 -27.43
CA ALA A 44 10.67 1.32 -27.78
C ALA A 44 11.53 1.78 -26.59
N ALA A 45 11.02 1.70 -25.35
CA ALA A 45 11.77 2.03 -24.15
C ALA A 45 12.80 0.93 -23.75
N THR A 46 12.64 -0.29 -24.28
CA THR A 46 13.56 -1.43 -24.01
C THR A 46 14.60 -1.64 -25.12
N ALA A 47 14.56 -0.86 -26.20
CA ALA A 47 15.57 -0.90 -27.26
C ALA A 47 16.86 -0.23 -26.75
N PRO A 48 18.05 -0.89 -26.87
CA PRO A 48 19.31 -0.25 -26.49
C PRO A 48 19.57 0.95 -27.41
N ALA A 49 19.98 2.07 -26.80
CA ALA A 49 20.33 3.30 -27.50
C ALA A 49 21.37 3.01 -28.60
N PRO A 50 21.19 3.55 -29.81
CA PRO A 50 22.20 3.40 -30.88
C PRO A 50 23.48 4.10 -30.45
N THR A 51 24.55 3.32 -30.40
CA THR A 51 25.92 3.80 -30.22
C THR A 51 26.24 4.84 -31.31
N ARG A 52 26.48 6.07 -30.91
CA ARG A 52 27.03 7.11 -31.78
C ARG A 52 28.41 6.64 -32.27
N GLN A 53 28.50 6.22 -33.52
CA GLN A 53 29.77 6.13 -34.24
C GLN A 53 30.29 7.53 -34.48
N ALA A 54 31.47 7.79 -33.97
CA ALA A 54 32.21 9.01 -34.21
C ALA A 54 32.49 9.16 -35.71
N SER A 55 32.09 10.26 -36.28
CA SER A 55 32.36 10.67 -37.66
C SER A 55 33.85 10.92 -37.85
N ALA A 56 34.49 10.17 -38.73
CA ALA A 56 35.81 10.48 -39.23
C ALA A 56 35.70 11.51 -40.40
N PRO A 57 36.73 12.36 -40.60
CA PRO A 57 36.64 13.50 -41.53
C PRO A 57 36.77 13.07 -42.98
N VAL A 58 35.98 13.74 -43.78
CA VAL A 58 35.92 13.66 -45.25
C VAL A 58 37.18 14.25 -45.86
N HIS A 59 37.87 13.52 -46.77
CA HIS A 59 38.76 14.06 -47.78
C HIS A 59 38.30 13.65 -49.19
N PRO A 60 38.56 14.48 -50.23
CA PRO A 60 37.82 14.44 -51.48
C PRO A 60 38.38 13.49 -52.54
N ALA A 61 37.52 13.18 -53.47
CA ALA A 61 37.65 12.27 -54.58
C ALA A 61 38.77 12.55 -55.58
N ALA A 62 39.41 11.52 -56.12
CA ALA A 62 40.03 11.51 -57.44
C ALA A 62 39.93 10.11 -58.08
N ALA A 63 39.78 10.13 -59.39
CA ALA A 63 39.23 9.18 -60.32
C ALA A 63 40.17 7.98 -60.74
N PRO A 64 39.72 7.16 -61.71
CA PRO A 64 39.84 5.70 -61.67
C PRO A 64 40.96 5.13 -62.58
N PRO A 65 40.94 3.81 -62.90
CA PRO A 65 42.11 2.90 -62.85
C PRO A 65 42.70 2.55 -64.22
N VAL A 66 43.88 1.92 -64.20
CA VAL A 66 44.40 1.13 -65.34
C VAL A 66 45.30 -0.02 -64.81
N PRO A 67 45.23 -1.19 -65.42
CA PRO A 67 45.76 -2.46 -64.89
C PRO A 67 47.13 -2.86 -65.53
N PRO A 68 47.57 -4.17 -65.48
CA PRO A 68 48.85 -4.59 -64.92
C PRO A 68 49.88 -4.98 -65.94
N GLN A 69 51.11 -5.21 -65.51
CA GLN A 69 52.00 -6.23 -66.12
C GLN A 69 53.34 -6.40 -65.33
N PRO A 70 54.12 -7.45 -65.55
CA PRO A 70 54.89 -8.17 -64.55
C PRO A 70 56.40 -8.21 -64.79
N PHE A 71 57.08 -9.07 -64.06
CA PHE A 71 58.43 -9.59 -64.19
C PHE A 71 59.60 -8.87 -63.52
N GLY A 72 60.36 -9.68 -62.81
CA GLY A 72 61.83 -9.57 -62.76
C GLY A 72 62.50 -10.06 -61.50
N HIS A 73 62.94 -11.28 -61.54
CA HIS A 73 63.89 -11.91 -60.61
C HIS A 73 65.12 -11.06 -60.36
N THR A 74 65.72 -11.06 -59.17
CA THR A 74 67.10 -11.55 -59.05
C THR A 74 67.54 -11.78 -57.59
N VAL A 75 68.21 -12.84 -57.42
CA VAL A 75 68.95 -13.45 -56.34
C VAL A 75 70.05 -12.56 -55.79
N GLY A 76 70.29 -12.58 -54.47
CA GLY A 76 71.53 -12.08 -53.87
C GLY A 76 71.63 -12.35 -52.38
N ARG A 77 72.30 -13.38 -51.99
CA ARG A 77 72.79 -13.71 -50.62
C ARG A 77 74.21 -13.13 -50.48
N PRO A 78 74.83 -13.21 -49.30
CA PRO A 78 74.53 -12.69 -47.92
C PRO A 78 75.70 -11.83 -47.40
N GLN A 79 75.52 -11.08 -46.33
CA GLN A 79 76.65 -10.73 -45.47
C GLN A 79 76.28 -10.65 -44.01
N VAL A 80 77.07 -11.35 -43.24
CA VAL A 80 77.12 -11.42 -41.80
C VAL A 80 77.73 -10.12 -41.25
N GLN A 81 77.16 -9.47 -40.32
CA GLN A 81 77.84 -8.59 -39.35
C GLN A 81 77.21 -8.58 -37.97
N GLN A 82 77.98 -9.13 -37.12
CA GLN A 82 78.28 -8.91 -35.71
C GLN A 82 77.23 -8.21 -34.77
N MET A 83 77.00 -8.95 -33.70
CA MET A 83 76.42 -8.61 -32.44
C MET A 83 76.92 -7.28 -31.83
N VAL A 84 76.03 -6.43 -31.46
CA VAL A 84 76.19 -5.48 -30.33
C VAL A 84 75.05 -5.72 -29.34
N ARG A 85 75.43 -6.09 -28.12
CA ARG A 85 74.53 -6.25 -26.96
C ARG A 85 73.99 -4.87 -26.57
N PRO A 86 72.69 -4.66 -26.45
CA PRO A 86 72.13 -3.54 -25.69
C PRO A 86 71.91 -3.91 -24.21
N GLN A 87 72.23 -2.99 -23.31
CA GLN A 87 72.01 -3.05 -21.88
C GLN A 87 70.53 -3.15 -21.50
N PRO A 88 70.17 -3.77 -20.36
CA PRO A 88 68.78 -3.86 -19.91
C PRO A 88 68.30 -2.51 -19.41
N ALA A 89 67.16 -2.08 -19.97
CA ALA A 89 66.39 -0.95 -19.50
C ALA A 89 65.67 -1.27 -18.17
N PRO A 90 65.44 -0.30 -17.28
CA PRO A 90 64.85 -0.54 -15.97
C PRO A 90 63.37 -0.95 -16.13
N THR A 91 63.04 -2.09 -15.54
CA THR A 91 61.69 -2.63 -15.43
C THR A 91 60.87 -1.79 -14.46
N TYR A 92 59.92 -1.01 -14.94
CA TYR A 92 58.82 -0.50 -14.14
C TYR A 92 57.84 -1.63 -13.83
N PRO A 93 57.37 -1.79 -12.56
CA PRO A 93 56.35 -2.79 -12.25
C PRO A 93 55.03 -2.41 -12.91
N LEU A 94 54.51 -3.28 -13.75
CA LEU A 94 53.15 -3.20 -14.29
C LEU A 94 52.13 -3.28 -13.12
N PRO A 95 51.07 -2.46 -13.12
CA PRO A 95 50.01 -2.62 -12.16
C PRO A 95 49.31 -3.98 -12.31
N PRO A 96 48.85 -4.60 -11.21
CA PRO A 96 48.20 -5.90 -11.25
C PRO A 96 46.99 -5.87 -12.19
N ARG A 97 47.00 -6.74 -13.19
CA ARG A 97 45.82 -6.99 -14.04
C ARG A 97 44.71 -7.49 -13.14
N GLY A 98 43.62 -6.71 -13.04
CA GLY A 98 42.37 -7.14 -12.43
C GLY A 98 41.87 -8.45 -13.10
N PRO A 99 41.08 -9.26 -12.38
CA PRO A 99 40.61 -10.54 -12.92
C PRO A 99 39.85 -10.29 -14.22
N VAL A 100 40.30 -10.96 -15.28
CA VAL A 100 39.64 -10.99 -16.60
C VAL A 100 38.29 -11.67 -16.35
N VAL A 101 37.22 -10.90 -16.30
CA VAL A 101 35.84 -11.42 -16.30
C VAL A 101 35.64 -12.06 -17.68
N ALA A 102 35.66 -13.39 -17.73
CA ALA A 102 35.30 -14.13 -18.92
C ALA A 102 33.89 -13.69 -19.38
N PRO A 103 33.67 -13.49 -20.70
CA PRO A 103 32.33 -13.17 -21.20
C PRO A 103 31.37 -14.28 -20.76
N ARG A 104 30.30 -13.90 -20.03
CA ARG A 104 29.24 -14.84 -19.72
C ARG A 104 28.70 -15.42 -21.02
N PRO A 105 28.59 -16.77 -21.14
CA PRO A 105 27.95 -17.37 -22.30
C PRO A 105 26.55 -16.76 -22.46
N PRO A 106 26.08 -16.53 -23.69
CA PRO A 106 24.73 -16.01 -23.93
C PRO A 106 23.72 -16.93 -23.24
N ALA A 107 22.82 -16.35 -22.48
CA ALA A 107 21.77 -17.10 -21.81
C ALA A 107 20.98 -17.89 -22.86
N PRO A 108 20.70 -19.18 -22.63
CA PRO A 108 19.94 -19.98 -23.58
C PRO A 108 18.60 -19.32 -23.86
N PRO A 109 18.07 -19.40 -25.10
CA PRO A 109 16.76 -18.85 -25.45
C PRO A 109 15.74 -19.37 -24.45
N ARG A 110 14.94 -18.47 -23.89
CA ARG A 110 13.86 -18.85 -22.96
C ARG A 110 12.88 -19.71 -23.72
N GLU A 111 12.82 -20.99 -23.39
CA GLU A 111 11.82 -21.90 -23.94
C GLU A 111 10.42 -21.32 -23.71
N PRO A 112 9.57 -21.28 -24.73
CA PRO A 112 8.18 -20.85 -24.60
C PRO A 112 7.50 -21.62 -23.47
N TRP A 113 6.65 -20.95 -22.68
CA TRP A 113 6.01 -21.53 -21.49
C TRP A 113 5.22 -22.83 -21.77
N TRP A 114 4.75 -23.02 -23.03
CA TRP A 114 4.04 -24.23 -23.49
C TRP A 114 4.97 -25.41 -23.79
N GLN A 115 6.28 -25.19 -23.98
CA GLN A 115 7.28 -26.25 -24.21
C GLN A 115 7.91 -26.76 -22.91
N ARG A 116 7.60 -26.13 -21.76
CA ARG A 116 8.08 -26.60 -20.46
C ARG A 116 7.48 -27.96 -20.14
N ASP A 117 8.33 -28.91 -19.78
CA ASP A 117 7.91 -30.27 -19.44
C ASP A 117 6.74 -30.28 -18.44
N GLY A 118 5.65 -30.91 -18.85
CA GLY A 118 4.46 -31.10 -18.03
C GLY A 118 3.41 -29.97 -18.04
N VAL A 119 3.59 -28.85 -18.75
CA VAL A 119 2.55 -27.79 -18.84
C VAL A 119 1.38 -28.27 -19.67
N ILE A 120 1.63 -28.84 -20.83
CA ILE A 120 0.58 -29.38 -21.71
C ILE A 120 -0.17 -30.54 -21.02
N SER A 121 0.56 -31.45 -20.36
CA SER A 121 -0.08 -32.56 -19.64
C SER A 121 -0.96 -32.10 -18.47
N ARG A 122 -0.55 -31.02 -17.75
CA ARG A 122 -1.36 -30.41 -16.68
C ARG A 122 -2.60 -29.72 -17.25
N LEU A 123 -2.45 -29.00 -18.34
CA LEU A 123 -3.56 -28.28 -18.99
C LEU A 123 -4.59 -29.28 -19.56
N LEU A 124 -4.13 -30.35 -20.22
CA LEU A 124 -4.97 -31.45 -20.68
C LEU A 124 -5.64 -32.20 -19.53
N ALA A 125 -4.94 -32.41 -18.40
CA ALA A 125 -5.54 -33.05 -17.23
C ALA A 125 -6.62 -32.19 -16.57
N VAL A 126 -6.40 -30.87 -16.46
CA VAL A 126 -7.39 -29.92 -15.93
C VAL A 126 -8.59 -29.80 -16.87
N ALA A 127 -8.33 -29.67 -18.17
CA ALA A 127 -9.40 -29.65 -19.18
C ALA A 127 -10.19 -30.96 -19.20
N GLY A 128 -9.50 -32.10 -19.13
CA GLY A 128 -10.13 -33.43 -19.06
C GLY A 128 -11.00 -33.60 -17.81
N ALA A 129 -10.51 -33.16 -16.66
CA ALA A 129 -11.29 -33.17 -15.42
C ALA A 129 -12.53 -32.27 -15.52
N GLY A 130 -12.40 -31.08 -16.08
CA GLY A 130 -13.51 -30.15 -16.30
C GLY A 130 -14.57 -30.72 -17.25
N VAL A 131 -14.14 -31.27 -18.40
CA VAL A 131 -15.05 -31.90 -19.37
C VAL A 131 -15.75 -33.15 -18.77
N THR A 132 -15.00 -33.96 -17.98
CA THR A 132 -15.60 -35.13 -17.31
C THR A 132 -16.64 -34.69 -16.29
N LEU A 133 -16.37 -33.63 -15.50
CA LEU A 133 -17.32 -33.09 -14.54
C LEU A 133 -18.59 -32.58 -15.23
N VAL A 134 -18.45 -31.81 -16.33
CA VAL A 134 -19.57 -31.35 -17.13
C VAL A 134 -20.36 -32.54 -17.71
N GLY A 135 -19.66 -33.55 -18.23
CA GLY A 135 -20.29 -34.79 -18.72
C GLY A 135 -21.08 -35.53 -17.66
N VAL A 136 -20.56 -35.63 -16.44
CA VAL A 136 -21.25 -36.24 -15.29
C VAL A 136 -22.50 -35.45 -14.92
N VAL A 137 -22.38 -34.11 -14.85
CA VAL A 137 -23.53 -33.24 -14.57
C VAL A 137 -24.59 -33.37 -15.64
N MET A 138 -24.21 -33.38 -16.95
CA MET A 138 -25.15 -33.58 -18.06
C MET A 138 -25.81 -34.96 -18.02
N LEU A 139 -25.03 -36.01 -17.70
CA LEU A 139 -25.59 -37.37 -17.53
C LEU A 139 -26.60 -37.43 -16.38
N LEU A 140 -26.32 -36.79 -15.27
CA LEU A 140 -27.25 -36.71 -14.14
C LEU A 140 -28.50 -35.92 -14.48
N VAL A 141 -28.38 -34.81 -15.23
CA VAL A 141 -29.52 -34.03 -15.73
C VAL A 141 -30.36 -34.85 -16.70
N LEU A 142 -29.72 -35.54 -17.64
CA LEU A 142 -30.43 -36.38 -18.66
C LEU A 142 -31.14 -37.55 -17.99
N ALA A 143 -30.49 -38.24 -17.04
CA ALA A 143 -31.10 -39.32 -16.25
C ALA A 143 -32.25 -38.79 -15.37
N ALA A 144 -32.11 -37.53 -14.89
CA ALA A 144 -33.16 -36.82 -14.17
C ALA A 144 -34.38 -36.55 -15.06
N GLN A 145 -34.17 -36.07 -16.30
CA GLN A 145 -35.24 -35.78 -17.27
C GLN A 145 -35.90 -37.05 -17.82
N ALA A 146 -35.13 -38.12 -17.98
CA ALA A 146 -35.65 -39.43 -18.47
C ALA A 146 -36.42 -40.22 -17.39
N GLY A 147 -36.49 -39.74 -16.15
CA GLY A 147 -37.23 -40.42 -15.07
C GLY A 147 -36.66 -41.78 -14.64
N TRP A 148 -35.47 -42.16 -15.12
CA TRP A 148 -34.88 -43.50 -14.89
C TRP A 148 -34.51 -43.78 -13.45
N PHE A 149 -34.23 -42.73 -12.65
CA PHE A 149 -33.84 -42.88 -11.26
C PHE A 149 -34.61 -41.90 -10.36
N GLY A 150 -35.20 -42.40 -9.31
CA GLY A 150 -35.73 -41.55 -8.24
C GLY A 150 -34.64 -40.70 -7.58
N PRO A 151 -34.98 -39.58 -6.93
CA PRO A 151 -34.01 -38.67 -6.32
C PRO A 151 -32.97 -39.36 -5.38
N PRO A 152 -33.34 -40.32 -4.52
CA PRO A 152 -32.38 -41.01 -3.65
C PRO A 152 -31.32 -41.81 -4.42
N LEU A 153 -31.77 -42.46 -5.52
CA LEU A 153 -30.86 -43.28 -6.32
C LEU A 153 -29.87 -42.43 -7.12
N ARG A 154 -30.26 -41.21 -7.53
CA ARG A 154 -29.35 -40.24 -8.19
C ARG A 154 -28.23 -39.80 -7.28
N VAL A 155 -28.55 -39.41 -6.05
CA VAL A 155 -27.55 -39.00 -5.04
C VAL A 155 -26.64 -40.19 -4.69
N ALA A 156 -27.20 -41.35 -4.43
CA ALA A 156 -26.41 -42.54 -4.16
C ALA A 156 -25.46 -42.91 -5.31
N ALA A 157 -25.95 -42.85 -6.57
CA ALA A 157 -25.11 -43.10 -7.73
C ALA A 157 -24.02 -42.05 -7.92
N GLY A 158 -24.30 -40.76 -7.66
CA GLY A 158 -23.34 -39.66 -7.67
C GLY A 158 -22.24 -39.86 -6.63
N ALA A 159 -22.63 -40.18 -5.41
CA ALA A 159 -21.69 -40.45 -4.32
C ALA A 159 -20.78 -41.66 -4.59
N VAL A 160 -21.38 -42.77 -5.07
CA VAL A 160 -20.61 -43.98 -5.43
C VAL A 160 -19.65 -43.71 -6.59
N PHE A 161 -20.10 -42.98 -7.63
CA PHE A 161 -19.25 -42.60 -8.75
C PHE A 161 -18.10 -41.66 -8.30
N SER A 162 -18.39 -40.68 -7.47
CA SER A 162 -17.41 -39.75 -6.90
C SER A 162 -16.34 -40.48 -6.06
N LEU A 163 -16.78 -41.40 -5.20
CA LEU A 163 -15.88 -42.26 -4.42
C LEU A 163 -15.06 -43.21 -5.31
N ALA A 164 -15.66 -43.76 -6.37
CA ALA A 164 -14.95 -44.58 -7.36
C ALA A 164 -13.86 -43.78 -8.09
N LEU A 165 -14.12 -42.51 -8.45
CA LEU A 165 -13.14 -41.61 -9.05
C LEU A 165 -11.99 -41.33 -8.07
N ILE A 166 -12.28 -41.07 -6.79
CA ILE A 166 -11.24 -40.90 -5.75
C ILE A 166 -10.42 -42.17 -5.61
N GLY A 167 -11.04 -43.34 -5.52
CA GLY A 167 -10.37 -44.63 -5.44
C GLY A 167 -9.50 -44.95 -6.68
N ALA A 168 -10.02 -44.66 -7.87
CA ALA A 168 -9.26 -44.77 -9.12
C ALA A 168 -8.08 -43.80 -9.12
N GLY A 169 -8.26 -42.56 -8.67
CA GLY A 169 -7.23 -41.57 -8.50
C GLY A 169 -6.10 -42.04 -7.58
N VAL A 170 -6.44 -42.64 -6.44
CA VAL A 170 -5.47 -43.22 -5.49
C VAL A 170 -4.67 -44.36 -6.15
N ARG A 171 -5.34 -45.26 -6.89
CA ARG A 171 -4.67 -46.36 -7.61
C ARG A 171 -3.76 -45.87 -8.74
N VAL A 172 -4.19 -44.87 -9.49
CA VAL A 172 -3.44 -44.30 -10.64
C VAL A 172 -2.25 -43.49 -10.15
N PHE A 173 -2.39 -42.76 -9.05
CA PHE A 173 -1.31 -41.94 -8.46
C PHE A 173 -0.07 -42.76 -8.12
N GLY A 174 -0.21 -44.00 -7.67
CA GLY A 174 0.90 -44.90 -7.33
C GLY A 174 1.64 -45.51 -8.54
N ARG A 175 1.17 -45.30 -9.78
CA ARG A 175 1.79 -45.83 -11.00
C ARG A 175 2.80 -44.86 -11.59
N SER A 176 3.83 -45.37 -12.27
CA SER A 176 4.80 -44.53 -12.98
C SER A 176 4.07 -43.64 -14.03
N GLY A 177 4.29 -42.32 -13.97
CA GLY A 177 3.59 -41.34 -14.83
C GLY A 177 2.15 -41.02 -14.47
N GLY A 178 1.53 -41.72 -13.50
CA GLY A 178 0.13 -41.57 -13.13
C GLY A 178 -0.20 -40.38 -12.20
N ARG A 179 0.80 -39.65 -11.72
CA ARG A 179 0.61 -38.63 -10.69
C ARG A 179 -0.40 -37.53 -11.07
N VAL A 180 -0.30 -36.98 -12.29
CA VAL A 180 -1.18 -35.91 -12.76
C VAL A 180 -2.60 -36.42 -12.96
N GLY A 181 -2.76 -37.58 -13.60
CA GLY A 181 -4.07 -38.23 -13.79
C GLY A 181 -4.72 -38.64 -12.48
N GLY A 182 -3.95 -39.16 -11.53
CA GLY A 182 -4.45 -39.51 -10.19
C GLY A 182 -4.96 -38.32 -9.41
N ILE A 183 -4.25 -37.17 -9.46
CA ILE A 183 -4.68 -35.92 -8.85
C ILE A 183 -5.96 -35.40 -9.51
N ALA A 184 -6.04 -35.41 -10.83
CA ALA A 184 -7.22 -34.97 -11.58
C ALA A 184 -8.45 -35.82 -11.24
N LEU A 185 -8.34 -37.14 -11.26
CA LEU A 185 -9.42 -38.06 -10.89
C LEU A 185 -9.93 -37.84 -9.48
N ALA A 186 -9.02 -37.76 -8.50
CA ALA A 186 -9.39 -37.54 -7.11
C ALA A 186 -10.03 -36.16 -6.88
N ALA A 187 -9.51 -35.09 -7.51
CA ALA A 187 -10.09 -33.75 -7.43
C ALA A 187 -11.50 -33.72 -8.06
N THR A 188 -11.71 -34.39 -9.21
CA THR A 188 -13.02 -34.51 -9.83
C THR A 188 -14.01 -35.27 -8.94
N GLY A 189 -13.56 -36.36 -8.29
CA GLY A 189 -14.40 -37.11 -7.34
C GLY A 189 -14.78 -36.28 -6.12
N ILE A 190 -13.85 -35.48 -5.56
CA ILE A 190 -14.15 -34.57 -4.44
C ILE A 190 -15.13 -33.46 -4.87
N ALA A 191 -14.97 -32.90 -6.06
CA ALA A 191 -15.93 -31.94 -6.63
C ALA A 191 -17.31 -32.57 -6.81
N GLY A 192 -17.38 -33.85 -7.24
CA GLY A 192 -18.62 -34.60 -7.32
C GLY A 192 -19.31 -34.78 -5.97
N LEU A 193 -18.55 -35.07 -4.90
CA LEU A 193 -19.10 -35.12 -3.53
C LEU A 193 -19.67 -33.77 -3.07
N TYR A 194 -19.03 -32.65 -3.41
CA TYR A 194 -19.59 -31.31 -3.12
C TYR A 194 -20.92 -31.09 -3.86
N LEU A 195 -21.03 -31.53 -5.12
CA LEU A 195 -22.28 -31.45 -5.87
C LEU A 195 -23.38 -32.32 -5.25
N ASP A 196 -23.05 -33.51 -4.71
CA ASP A 196 -24.00 -34.35 -4.00
C ASP A 196 -24.49 -33.71 -2.70
N VAL A 197 -23.60 -33.03 -1.94
CA VAL A 197 -23.99 -32.25 -0.75
C VAL A 197 -24.93 -31.10 -1.15
N LEU A 198 -24.62 -30.37 -2.22
CA LEU A 198 -25.51 -29.32 -2.73
C LEU A 198 -26.86 -29.89 -3.18
N ALA A 199 -26.86 -31.02 -3.88
CA ALA A 199 -28.10 -31.66 -4.31
C ALA A 199 -28.98 -32.10 -3.14
N THR A 200 -28.38 -32.72 -2.11
CA THR A 200 -29.12 -33.19 -0.93
C THR A 200 -29.65 -32.05 -0.06
N SER A 201 -28.90 -30.95 0.07
CA SER A 201 -29.29 -29.82 0.93
C SER A 201 -30.18 -28.82 0.18
N VAL A 202 -29.77 -28.35 -1.01
CA VAL A 202 -30.46 -27.25 -1.71
C VAL A 202 -31.56 -27.77 -2.66
N LEU A 203 -31.27 -28.82 -3.46
CA LEU A 203 -32.21 -29.28 -4.48
C LEU A 203 -33.32 -30.13 -3.90
N TYR A 204 -32.99 -31.05 -2.96
CA TYR A 204 -33.96 -32.01 -2.40
C TYR A 204 -34.40 -31.66 -0.98
N GLY A 205 -33.73 -30.74 -0.28
CA GLY A 205 -34.09 -30.34 1.08
C GLY A 205 -34.00 -31.45 2.14
N TRP A 206 -33.20 -32.51 1.89
CA TRP A 206 -33.08 -33.64 2.82
C TRP A 206 -32.12 -33.39 3.97
N LEU A 207 -31.10 -32.54 3.74
CA LEU A 207 -30.16 -32.11 4.76
C LEU A 207 -30.42 -30.66 5.14
N ASP A 208 -30.45 -30.42 6.44
CA ASP A 208 -30.38 -29.07 6.99
C ASP A 208 -29.08 -28.36 6.53
N PRO A 209 -29.09 -27.05 6.24
CA PRO A 209 -27.91 -26.31 5.81
C PRO A 209 -26.68 -26.52 6.71
N VAL A 210 -26.85 -26.60 8.04
CA VAL A 210 -25.75 -26.81 8.98
C VAL A 210 -25.14 -28.21 8.81
N LEU A 211 -25.98 -29.25 8.64
CA LEU A 211 -25.52 -30.61 8.36
C LEU A 211 -24.84 -30.70 7.00
N GLY A 212 -25.32 -29.95 5.99
CA GLY A 212 -24.66 -29.77 4.70
C GLY A 212 -23.25 -29.18 4.84
N LEU A 213 -23.09 -28.12 5.64
CA LEU A 213 -21.79 -27.52 5.95
C LEU A 213 -20.86 -28.48 6.67
N ILE A 214 -21.34 -29.23 7.66
CA ILE A 214 -20.55 -30.25 8.39
C ILE A 214 -20.07 -31.34 7.43
N THR A 215 -20.92 -31.80 6.53
CA THR A 215 -20.57 -32.82 5.53
C THR A 215 -19.54 -32.27 4.54
N ALA A 216 -19.72 -31.05 4.03
CA ALA A 216 -18.77 -30.36 3.16
C ALA A 216 -17.41 -30.15 3.85
N PHE A 217 -17.40 -29.83 5.15
CA PHE A 217 -16.20 -29.72 5.96
C PHE A 217 -15.46 -31.07 6.07
N GLY A 218 -16.19 -32.18 6.29
CA GLY A 218 -15.61 -33.52 6.33
C GLY A 218 -14.94 -33.91 5.01
N ILE A 219 -15.60 -33.62 3.88
CA ILE A 219 -15.05 -33.83 2.53
C ILE A 219 -13.80 -32.96 2.33
N ALA A 220 -13.84 -31.69 2.72
CA ALA A 220 -12.70 -30.78 2.66
C ALA A 220 -11.50 -31.27 3.49
N ALA A 221 -11.75 -31.72 4.72
CA ALA A 221 -10.72 -32.22 5.60
C ALA A 221 -10.05 -33.50 5.05
N ALA A 222 -10.85 -34.48 4.61
CA ALA A 222 -10.36 -35.71 4.00
C ALA A 222 -9.59 -35.44 2.70
N GLY A 223 -10.13 -34.59 1.83
CA GLY A 223 -9.49 -34.21 0.57
C GLY A 223 -8.19 -33.44 0.78
N THR A 224 -8.17 -32.51 1.74
CA THR A 224 -6.95 -31.76 2.10
C THR A 224 -5.89 -32.70 2.69
N ALA A 225 -6.26 -33.66 3.53
CA ALA A 225 -5.35 -34.68 4.05
C ALA A 225 -4.73 -35.50 2.91
N LEU A 226 -5.52 -35.92 1.92
CA LEU A 226 -5.03 -36.60 0.72
C LEU A 226 -4.09 -35.71 -0.12
N ALA A 227 -4.43 -34.44 -0.32
CA ALA A 227 -3.58 -33.48 -1.01
C ALA A 227 -2.23 -33.27 -0.31
N VAL A 228 -2.23 -33.27 1.03
CA VAL A 228 -1.01 -33.20 1.87
C VAL A 228 -0.14 -34.44 1.68
N GLN A 229 -0.74 -35.66 1.72
CA GLN A 229 -0.01 -36.92 1.48
C GLN A 229 0.63 -36.94 0.08
N TRP A 230 -0.06 -36.43 -0.93
CA TRP A 230 0.42 -36.37 -2.30
C TRP A 230 1.34 -35.17 -2.58
N LYS A 231 1.56 -34.31 -1.60
CA LYS A 231 2.32 -33.07 -1.73
C LYS A 231 1.85 -32.23 -2.93
N SER A 232 0.53 -32.11 -3.09
CA SER A 232 -0.13 -31.45 -4.21
C SER A 232 -0.84 -30.19 -3.79
N GLN A 233 -0.18 -29.03 -3.94
CA GLN A 233 -0.79 -27.71 -3.71
C GLN A 233 -2.02 -27.48 -4.60
N PRO A 234 -2.00 -27.76 -5.94
CA PRO A 234 -3.16 -27.51 -6.78
C PRO A 234 -4.42 -28.26 -6.32
N MET A 235 -4.26 -29.49 -5.83
CA MET A 235 -5.39 -30.27 -5.31
C MET A 235 -5.95 -29.64 -4.02
N ALA A 236 -5.10 -29.25 -3.07
CA ALA A 236 -5.55 -28.58 -1.85
C ALA A 236 -6.28 -27.27 -2.15
N VAL A 237 -5.76 -26.48 -3.11
CA VAL A 237 -6.39 -25.24 -3.56
C VAL A 237 -7.77 -25.49 -4.18
N LEU A 238 -7.92 -26.46 -5.05
CA LEU A 238 -9.21 -26.81 -5.67
C LEU A 238 -10.25 -27.27 -4.63
N ILE A 239 -9.82 -28.03 -3.62
CA ILE A 239 -10.70 -28.49 -2.55
C ILE A 239 -11.22 -27.32 -1.73
N LEU A 240 -10.34 -26.41 -1.28
CA LEU A 240 -10.75 -25.24 -0.50
C LEU A 240 -11.51 -24.20 -1.33
N ALA A 241 -11.21 -24.07 -2.62
CA ALA A 241 -12.02 -23.27 -3.54
C ALA A 241 -13.43 -23.82 -3.68
N GLY A 242 -13.58 -25.17 -3.73
CA GLY A 242 -14.88 -25.84 -3.69
C GLY A 242 -15.67 -25.49 -2.44
N VAL A 243 -15.04 -25.52 -1.27
CA VAL A 243 -15.65 -25.09 0.01
C VAL A 243 -16.11 -23.64 -0.05
N ALA A 244 -15.28 -22.76 -0.60
CA ALA A 244 -15.59 -21.33 -0.70
C ALA A 244 -16.82 -21.03 -1.56
N VAL A 245 -17.04 -21.86 -2.60
CA VAL A 245 -18.20 -21.74 -3.48
C VAL A 245 -19.43 -22.43 -2.87
N CYS A 246 -19.27 -23.63 -2.31
CA CYS A 246 -20.38 -24.40 -1.77
C CYS A 246 -20.99 -23.77 -0.52
N GLY A 247 -20.17 -23.16 0.35
CA GLY A 247 -20.62 -22.60 1.62
C GLY A 247 -21.79 -21.62 1.47
N PRO A 248 -21.65 -20.51 0.72
CA PRO A 248 -22.73 -19.53 0.53
C PRO A 248 -23.99 -20.12 -0.14
N ILE A 249 -23.82 -21.11 -1.02
CA ILE A 249 -24.95 -21.77 -1.68
C ILE A 249 -25.73 -22.65 -0.69
N LEU A 250 -25.04 -23.33 0.22
CA LEU A 250 -25.66 -24.18 1.25
C LEU A 250 -26.45 -23.38 2.28
N THR A 251 -26.03 -22.14 2.57
CA THR A 251 -26.65 -21.29 3.58
C THR A 251 -27.64 -20.27 3.02
N ASP A 252 -27.85 -20.26 1.70
CA ASP A 252 -28.68 -19.28 0.99
C ASP A 252 -28.30 -17.82 1.37
N GLY A 253 -26.99 -17.55 1.40
CA GLY A 253 -26.42 -16.25 1.69
C GLY A 253 -25.50 -16.19 2.92
N LEU A 254 -25.36 -14.96 3.46
CA LEU A 254 -24.46 -14.66 4.56
C LEU A 254 -25.13 -14.96 5.90
N THR A 255 -24.75 -16.08 6.49
CA THR A 255 -25.24 -16.50 7.81
C THR A 255 -24.09 -16.64 8.81
N LEU A 256 -24.40 -16.60 10.11
CA LEU A 256 -23.42 -16.89 11.16
C LEU A 256 -22.81 -18.30 11.01
N ALA A 257 -23.61 -19.27 10.59
CA ALA A 257 -23.16 -20.64 10.33
C ALA A 257 -22.09 -20.68 9.23
N LEU A 258 -22.25 -19.89 8.16
CA LEU A 258 -21.27 -19.76 7.09
C LEU A 258 -19.94 -19.18 7.60
N ILE A 259 -19.98 -18.13 8.40
CA ILE A 259 -18.77 -17.51 8.96
C ILE A 259 -18.05 -18.50 9.89
N ALA A 260 -18.79 -19.16 10.77
CA ALA A 260 -18.24 -20.21 11.66
C ALA A 260 -17.62 -21.36 10.86
N PHE A 261 -18.26 -21.79 9.78
CA PHE A 261 -17.75 -22.80 8.86
C PHE A 261 -16.43 -22.36 8.19
N PHE A 262 -16.34 -21.12 7.73
CA PHE A 262 -15.09 -20.60 7.15
C PHE A 262 -13.99 -20.46 8.19
N ILE A 263 -14.29 -20.04 9.43
CA ILE A 263 -13.33 -20.02 10.54
C ILE A 263 -12.82 -21.43 10.83
N ALA A 264 -13.72 -22.40 10.94
CA ALA A 264 -13.37 -23.81 11.18
C ALA A 264 -12.48 -24.37 10.04
N THR A 265 -12.84 -24.10 8.78
CA THR A 265 -12.07 -24.51 7.60
C THR A 265 -10.71 -23.84 7.56
N TYR A 266 -10.63 -22.54 7.91
CA TYR A 266 -9.40 -21.78 8.00
C TYR A 266 -8.44 -22.39 9.02
N VAL A 267 -8.92 -22.74 10.20
CA VAL A 267 -8.12 -23.37 11.27
C VAL A 267 -7.72 -24.79 10.87
N ALA A 268 -8.66 -25.62 10.42
CA ALA A 268 -8.41 -27.03 10.08
C ALA A 268 -7.44 -27.21 8.90
N SER A 269 -7.41 -26.26 7.97
CA SER A 269 -6.49 -26.30 6.81
C SER A 269 -5.07 -25.81 7.14
N PHE A 270 -4.83 -25.18 8.29
CA PHE A 270 -3.52 -24.63 8.67
C PHE A 270 -2.39 -25.67 8.72
N PRO A 271 -2.58 -26.88 9.31
CA PRO A 271 -1.54 -27.90 9.34
C PRO A 271 -1.04 -28.31 7.94
N ALA A 272 -1.91 -28.23 6.92
CA ALA A 272 -1.54 -28.52 5.54
C ALA A 272 -0.47 -27.57 4.98
N GLN A 273 -0.34 -26.39 5.54
CA GLN A 273 0.60 -25.37 5.12
C GLN A 273 1.92 -25.40 5.89
N ILE A 274 1.92 -25.98 7.08
CA ILE A 274 3.09 -26.05 7.94
C ILE A 274 4.23 -26.82 7.23
N GLY A 275 5.38 -26.15 7.07
CA GLY A 275 6.55 -26.73 6.40
C GLY A 275 6.45 -26.85 4.88
N ARG A 276 5.46 -26.21 4.26
CA ARG A 276 5.25 -26.18 2.81
C ARG A 276 5.03 -24.74 2.34
N ASN A 277 5.73 -24.32 1.30
CA ASN A 277 5.55 -22.99 0.71
C ASN A 277 4.34 -22.97 -0.24
N TRP A 278 3.14 -23.21 0.30
CA TRP A 278 1.90 -23.24 -0.47
C TRP A 278 1.17 -21.90 -0.39
N GLN A 279 1.78 -20.87 -0.99
CA GLN A 279 1.27 -19.48 -0.94
C GLN A 279 -0.17 -19.36 -1.48
N LEU A 280 -0.49 -20.04 -2.58
CA LEU A 280 -1.84 -20.00 -3.15
C LEU A 280 -2.88 -20.62 -2.21
N LEU A 281 -2.50 -21.64 -1.44
CA LEU A 281 -3.38 -22.23 -0.43
C LEU A 281 -3.72 -21.22 0.68
N GLN A 282 -2.74 -20.39 1.06
CA GLN A 282 -2.96 -19.35 2.07
C GLN A 282 -4.00 -18.32 1.57
N VAL A 283 -3.91 -17.90 0.32
CA VAL A 283 -4.87 -16.98 -0.29
C VAL A 283 -6.27 -17.58 -0.30
N VAL A 284 -6.41 -18.80 -0.84
CA VAL A 284 -7.73 -19.44 -1.02
C VAL A 284 -8.44 -19.76 0.30
N ARG A 285 -7.71 -19.97 1.39
CA ARG A 285 -8.33 -20.15 2.71
C ARG A 285 -8.66 -18.82 3.41
N THR A 286 -7.87 -17.73 3.18
CA THR A 286 -8.05 -16.45 3.86
C THR A 286 -9.13 -15.59 3.21
N VAL A 287 -9.12 -15.51 1.87
CA VAL A 287 -10.01 -14.62 1.12
C VAL A 287 -11.51 -14.91 1.36
N PRO A 288 -11.98 -16.18 1.35
CA PRO A 288 -13.40 -16.45 1.60
C PRO A 288 -13.84 -16.08 3.02
N LEU A 289 -13.00 -16.37 4.02
CA LEU A 289 -13.28 -16.01 5.42
C LEU A 289 -13.40 -14.49 5.57
N VAL A 290 -12.36 -13.75 5.13
CA VAL A 290 -12.35 -12.29 5.26
C VAL A 290 -13.47 -11.67 4.42
N GLY A 291 -13.72 -12.19 3.21
CA GLY A 291 -14.79 -11.74 2.34
C GLY A 291 -16.18 -11.92 2.97
N ALA A 292 -16.44 -13.06 3.61
CA ALA A 292 -17.71 -13.31 4.30
C ALA A 292 -17.90 -12.38 5.50
N VAL A 293 -16.84 -12.15 6.31
CA VAL A 293 -16.91 -11.24 7.46
C VAL A 293 -17.08 -9.79 7.01
N LEU A 294 -16.37 -9.34 5.97
CA LEU A 294 -16.53 -8.00 5.39
C LEU A 294 -17.93 -7.79 4.81
N ALA A 295 -18.48 -8.79 4.13
CA ALA A 295 -19.83 -8.71 3.62
C ALA A 295 -20.88 -8.66 4.75
N ALA A 296 -20.63 -9.35 5.87
CA ALA A 296 -21.48 -9.27 7.07
C ALA A 296 -21.38 -7.90 7.76
N VAL A 297 -20.18 -7.30 7.81
CA VAL A 297 -19.96 -5.93 8.28
C VAL A 297 -20.75 -4.95 7.42
N ALA A 298 -20.62 -5.03 6.09
CA ALA A 298 -21.36 -4.16 5.17
C ALA A 298 -22.89 -4.34 5.27
N ALA A 299 -23.37 -5.58 5.46
CA ALA A 299 -24.79 -5.83 5.66
C ALA A 299 -25.31 -5.28 7.00
N ALA A 300 -24.51 -5.35 8.07
CA ALA A 300 -24.84 -4.77 9.38
C ALA A 300 -24.93 -3.24 9.31
N ASP A 301 -24.00 -2.60 8.62
CA ASP A 301 -23.96 -1.16 8.38
C ASP A 301 -25.22 -0.69 7.60
N MET A 302 -25.54 -1.35 6.49
CA MET A 302 -26.73 -1.03 5.70
C MET A 302 -28.05 -1.20 6.48
N ASN A 303 -28.10 -2.14 7.43
CA ASN A 303 -29.31 -2.43 8.22
C ASN A 303 -29.38 -1.62 9.53
N GLY A 304 -28.36 -0.83 9.85
CA GLY A 304 -28.29 -0.05 11.08
C GLY A 304 -28.32 -0.90 12.37
N SER A 305 -27.84 -2.15 12.32
CA SER A 305 -27.86 -3.06 13.46
C SER A 305 -26.60 -2.87 14.32
N THR A 306 -26.75 -2.36 15.54
CA THR A 306 -25.64 -2.02 16.45
C THR A 306 -25.31 -3.11 17.49
N ASP A 307 -26.18 -4.11 17.71
CA ASP A 307 -26.06 -5.08 18.82
C ASP A 307 -25.65 -6.50 18.36
N ASN A 308 -24.68 -6.62 17.46
CA ASN A 308 -24.30 -7.91 16.92
C ASN A 308 -23.00 -8.47 17.54
N TYR A 309 -23.07 -8.94 18.80
CA TYR A 309 -21.92 -9.53 19.51
C TYR A 309 -21.28 -10.73 18.80
N TRP A 310 -22.07 -11.50 18.02
CA TRP A 310 -21.55 -12.59 17.24
C TRP A 310 -20.69 -12.12 16.08
N LEU A 311 -21.04 -10.98 15.48
CA LEU A 311 -20.23 -10.38 14.43
C LEU A 311 -18.93 -9.82 15.01
N LEU A 312 -18.98 -9.18 16.19
CA LEU A 312 -17.78 -8.75 16.91
C LEU A 312 -16.83 -9.92 17.17
N LEU A 313 -17.37 -11.05 17.67
CA LEU A 313 -16.57 -12.26 17.89
C LEU A 313 -15.95 -12.78 16.58
N ALA A 314 -16.70 -12.79 15.49
CA ALA A 314 -16.22 -13.23 14.18
C ALA A 314 -15.09 -12.33 13.66
N ILE A 315 -15.23 -11.00 13.80
CA ILE A 315 -14.21 -10.00 13.44
C ILE A 315 -12.92 -10.23 14.24
N VAL A 316 -13.05 -10.34 15.56
CA VAL A 316 -11.91 -10.56 16.46
C VAL A 316 -11.21 -11.90 16.17
N LEU A 317 -11.96 -12.99 16.03
CA LEU A 317 -11.41 -14.30 15.69
C LEU A 317 -10.69 -14.29 14.34
N THR A 318 -11.28 -13.63 13.33
CA THR A 318 -10.66 -13.51 12.00
C THR A 318 -9.33 -12.76 12.09
N ALA A 319 -9.28 -11.65 12.82
CA ALA A 319 -8.05 -10.87 13.00
C ALA A 319 -6.99 -11.68 13.79
N VAL A 320 -7.35 -12.25 14.94
CA VAL A 320 -6.42 -12.98 15.81
C VAL A 320 -5.85 -14.21 15.10
N LEU A 321 -6.72 -15.04 14.52
CA LEU A 321 -6.31 -16.25 13.81
C LEU A 321 -5.54 -15.92 12.53
N GLY A 322 -6.01 -14.92 11.76
CA GLY A 322 -5.39 -14.51 10.51
C GLY A 322 -3.99 -13.94 10.72
N ILE A 323 -3.83 -13.01 11.65
CA ILE A 323 -2.54 -12.42 12.00
C ILE A 323 -1.62 -13.49 12.63
N GLY A 324 -2.10 -14.25 13.61
CA GLY A 324 -1.30 -15.25 14.31
C GLY A 324 -0.77 -16.35 13.40
N MET A 325 -1.64 -16.92 12.55
CA MET A 325 -1.22 -17.96 11.60
C MET A 325 -0.29 -17.42 10.52
N SER A 326 -0.50 -16.17 10.04
CA SER A 326 0.38 -15.55 9.06
C SER A 326 1.76 -15.23 9.67
N LEU A 327 1.83 -14.79 10.92
CA LEU A 327 3.10 -14.62 11.64
C LEU A 327 3.85 -15.94 11.80
N GLU A 328 3.17 -17.05 12.12
CA GLU A 328 3.82 -18.37 12.24
C GLU A 328 4.38 -18.84 10.89
N LEU A 329 3.68 -18.59 9.78
CA LEU A 329 4.19 -18.89 8.44
C LEU A 329 5.41 -18.02 8.09
N LEU A 330 5.33 -16.73 8.40
CA LEU A 330 6.40 -15.78 8.19
C LEU A 330 7.65 -16.11 9.01
N ARG A 331 7.46 -16.60 10.24
CA ARG A 331 8.55 -17.10 11.10
C ARG A 331 9.32 -18.24 10.43
N ARG A 332 8.63 -19.09 9.67
CA ARG A 332 9.22 -20.24 8.96
C ARG A 332 9.85 -19.84 7.62
N ASN A 333 9.30 -18.83 6.98
CA ASN A 333 9.80 -18.29 5.72
C ASN A 333 9.74 -16.76 5.73
N VAL A 334 10.84 -16.15 6.18
CA VAL A 334 10.96 -14.70 6.39
C VAL A 334 10.80 -13.89 5.10
N SER A 335 11.03 -14.49 3.93
CA SER A 335 10.89 -13.83 2.63
C SER A 335 9.49 -13.95 2.01
N ASP A 336 8.51 -14.51 2.73
CA ASP A 336 7.16 -14.73 2.21
C ASP A 336 6.33 -13.44 2.24
N VAL A 337 6.29 -12.74 1.10
CA VAL A 337 5.49 -11.52 0.91
C VAL A 337 3.98 -11.83 0.97
N VAL A 338 3.54 -13.02 0.52
CA VAL A 338 2.13 -13.41 0.58
C VAL A 338 1.68 -13.53 2.03
N ALA A 339 2.50 -14.13 2.91
CA ALA A 339 2.20 -14.19 4.34
C ALA A 339 2.06 -12.78 4.95
N THR A 340 2.84 -11.81 4.48
CA THR A 340 2.72 -10.41 4.91
C THR A 340 1.40 -9.77 4.48
N VAL A 341 0.98 -9.96 3.23
CA VAL A 341 -0.34 -9.48 2.75
C VAL A 341 -1.47 -10.14 3.55
N MET A 342 -1.30 -11.42 3.92
CA MET A 342 -2.28 -12.15 4.73
C MET A 342 -2.25 -11.77 6.22
N ILE A 343 -1.38 -10.86 6.67
CA ILE A 343 -1.51 -10.15 7.95
C ILE A 343 -2.48 -8.96 7.79
N ALA A 344 -2.37 -8.23 6.69
CA ALA A 344 -3.20 -7.05 6.45
C ALA A 344 -4.67 -7.40 6.19
N LEU A 345 -4.93 -8.42 5.38
CA LEU A 345 -6.27 -8.78 4.95
C LEU A 345 -7.23 -9.11 6.12
N PRO A 346 -6.87 -9.93 7.12
CA PRO A 346 -7.72 -10.19 8.29
C PRO A 346 -7.89 -9.01 9.24
N SER A 347 -7.08 -7.96 9.13
CA SER A 347 -7.23 -6.72 9.91
C SER A 347 -8.32 -5.80 9.33
N LEU A 348 -8.66 -5.95 8.04
CA LEU A 348 -9.65 -5.09 7.37
C LEU A 348 -11.03 -5.11 8.03
N PRO A 349 -11.61 -6.26 8.45
CA PRO A 349 -12.89 -6.26 9.14
C PRO A 349 -12.88 -5.42 10.42
N VAL A 350 -11.79 -5.41 11.18
CA VAL A 350 -11.64 -4.54 12.36
C VAL A 350 -11.63 -3.08 11.95
N LEU A 351 -10.83 -2.71 10.94
CA LEU A 351 -10.70 -1.33 10.48
C LEU A 351 -12.00 -0.79 9.86
N LEU A 352 -12.83 -1.64 9.26
CA LEU A 352 -14.06 -1.25 8.56
C LEU A 352 -15.34 -1.44 9.40
N SER A 353 -15.22 -1.80 10.69
CA SER A 353 -16.36 -2.06 11.58
C SER A 353 -16.70 -0.91 12.52
N VAL A 354 -16.19 0.29 12.27
CA VAL A 354 -16.33 1.43 13.20
C VAL A 354 -17.78 1.86 13.38
N ASP A 355 -18.55 1.90 12.29
CA ASP A 355 -19.91 2.43 12.27
C ASP A 355 -20.99 1.44 12.73
N ILE A 356 -20.62 0.15 12.93
CA ILE A 356 -21.59 -0.91 13.27
C ILE A 356 -21.65 -1.25 14.77
N PHE A 357 -20.82 -0.63 15.60
CA PHE A 357 -20.82 -0.81 17.05
C PHE A 357 -21.01 0.52 17.77
N ASP A 358 -21.39 0.45 19.05
CA ASP A 358 -21.38 1.63 19.89
C ASP A 358 -19.96 2.22 19.97
N ARG A 359 -19.88 3.53 20.15
CA ARG A 359 -18.61 4.29 20.11
C ARG A 359 -17.53 3.71 21.03
N ALA A 360 -17.92 3.23 22.23
CA ALA A 360 -16.97 2.69 23.18
C ALA A 360 -16.35 1.37 22.69
N ALA A 361 -17.19 0.47 22.15
CA ALA A 361 -16.74 -0.80 21.57
C ALA A 361 -15.89 -0.58 20.32
N ALA A 362 -16.30 0.33 19.43
CA ALA A 362 -15.54 0.68 18.23
C ALA A 362 -14.13 1.19 18.59
N VAL A 363 -14.05 2.17 19.50
CA VAL A 363 -12.76 2.73 19.97
C VAL A 363 -11.92 1.65 20.66
N ALA A 364 -12.52 0.83 21.54
CA ALA A 364 -11.81 -0.25 22.23
C ALA A 364 -11.23 -1.27 21.24
N LEU A 365 -12.00 -1.66 20.22
CA LEU A 365 -11.56 -2.60 19.19
C LEU A 365 -10.35 -2.06 18.38
N GLN A 366 -10.40 -0.79 18.00
CA GLN A 366 -9.30 -0.13 17.30
C GLN A 366 -8.05 -0.01 18.20
N LEU A 367 -8.22 0.37 19.48
CA LEU A 367 -7.10 0.45 20.42
C LEU A 367 -6.44 -0.92 20.68
N VAL A 368 -7.23 -1.99 20.77
CA VAL A 368 -6.70 -3.36 20.91
C VAL A 368 -5.89 -3.75 19.68
N LEU A 369 -6.38 -3.46 18.47
CA LEU A 369 -5.62 -3.73 17.24
C LEU A 369 -4.33 -2.90 17.18
N ALA A 370 -4.39 -1.61 17.54
CA ALA A 370 -3.23 -0.74 17.60
C ALA A 370 -2.20 -1.23 18.62
N ALA A 371 -2.63 -1.58 19.82
CA ALA A 371 -1.76 -2.12 20.87
C ALA A 371 -1.12 -3.46 20.45
N ALA A 372 -1.89 -4.35 19.82
CA ALA A 372 -1.38 -5.61 19.28
C ALA A 372 -0.32 -5.37 18.20
N ALA A 373 -0.55 -4.41 17.29
CA ALA A 373 0.41 -4.05 16.25
C ALA A 373 1.72 -3.50 16.85
N VAL A 374 1.63 -2.59 17.82
CA VAL A 374 2.79 -2.06 18.55
C VAL A 374 3.53 -3.18 19.27
N ALA A 375 2.82 -4.07 19.98
CA ALA A 375 3.41 -5.21 20.67
C ALA A 375 4.15 -6.14 19.69
N ILE A 376 3.56 -6.47 18.54
CA ILE A 376 4.20 -7.30 17.51
C ILE A 376 5.49 -6.64 17.02
N VAL A 377 5.47 -5.36 16.68
CA VAL A 377 6.65 -4.62 16.19
C VAL A 377 7.75 -4.53 17.25
N ALA A 378 7.39 -4.37 18.53
CA ALA A 378 8.34 -4.22 19.64
C ALA A 378 8.94 -5.56 20.09
N VAL A 379 8.13 -6.62 20.16
CA VAL A 379 8.52 -7.91 20.75
C VAL A 379 9.10 -8.86 19.71
N VAL A 380 8.58 -8.84 18.48
CA VAL A 380 8.98 -9.79 17.42
C VAL A 380 10.22 -9.29 16.68
N SER A 381 11.40 -9.57 17.24
CA SER A 381 12.69 -9.09 16.72
C SER A 381 13.06 -9.65 15.34
N TRP A 382 12.59 -10.87 14.99
CA TRP A 382 12.86 -11.53 13.71
C TRP A 382 11.97 -11.03 12.55
N LEU A 383 11.04 -10.08 12.81
CA LEU A 383 10.09 -9.61 11.82
C LEU A 383 10.81 -8.91 10.65
N PRO A 384 10.62 -9.35 9.39
CA PRO A 384 11.24 -8.72 8.23
C PRO A 384 10.69 -7.31 8.01
N ALA A 385 11.48 -6.47 7.32
CA ALA A 385 11.15 -5.05 7.14
C ALA A 385 9.77 -4.82 6.50
N HIS A 386 9.41 -5.58 5.46
CA HIS A 386 8.12 -5.48 4.79
C HIS A 386 6.94 -5.80 5.73
N ALA A 387 7.06 -6.84 6.55
CA ALA A 387 6.00 -7.18 7.51
C ALA A 387 5.94 -6.19 8.67
N ARG A 388 7.09 -5.68 9.14
CA ARG A 388 7.16 -4.64 10.16
C ARG A 388 6.46 -3.37 9.69
N ILE A 389 6.68 -2.95 8.44
CA ILE A 389 5.98 -1.81 7.83
C ILE A 389 4.47 -2.07 7.79
N THR A 390 4.04 -3.24 7.29
CA THR A 390 2.62 -3.59 7.19
C THR A 390 1.92 -3.55 8.54
N VAL A 391 2.50 -4.19 9.57
CA VAL A 391 1.93 -4.20 10.93
C VAL A 391 1.90 -2.79 11.52
N ALA A 392 2.96 -2.00 11.32
CA ALA A 392 3.01 -0.63 11.82
C ALA A 392 1.96 0.28 11.14
N VAL A 393 1.73 0.10 9.83
CA VAL A 393 0.66 0.83 9.10
C VAL A 393 -0.72 0.43 9.61
N ILE A 394 -0.98 -0.86 9.86
CA ILE A 394 -2.24 -1.32 10.45
C ILE A 394 -2.46 -0.67 11.82
N GLY A 395 -1.43 -0.67 12.67
CA GLY A 395 -1.48 -0.03 13.99
C GLY A 395 -1.71 1.48 13.90
N ALA A 396 -1.08 2.16 12.94
CA ALA A 396 -1.27 3.58 12.70
C ALA A 396 -2.71 3.90 12.25
N LEU A 397 -3.25 3.12 11.31
CA LEU A 397 -4.64 3.29 10.85
C LEU A 397 -5.64 3.05 11.98
N ALA A 398 -5.45 2.00 12.79
CA ALA A 398 -6.28 1.73 13.95
C ALA A 398 -6.21 2.86 14.99
N THR A 399 -5.01 3.39 15.25
CA THR A 399 -4.82 4.54 16.15
C THR A 399 -5.51 5.80 15.61
N LEU A 400 -5.40 6.04 14.30
CA LEU A 400 -6.07 7.17 13.65
C LEU A 400 -7.59 7.08 13.81
N GLN A 401 -8.17 5.93 13.54
CA GLN A 401 -9.61 5.72 13.70
C GLN A 401 -10.05 5.88 15.16
N ALA A 402 -9.32 5.27 16.10
CA ALA A 402 -9.59 5.46 17.52
C ALA A 402 -9.55 6.95 17.94
N ALA A 403 -8.58 7.71 17.44
CA ALA A 403 -8.47 9.14 17.71
C ALA A 403 -9.63 9.94 17.11
N VAL A 404 -10.02 9.62 15.87
CA VAL A 404 -11.15 10.29 15.19
C VAL A 404 -12.47 10.00 15.90
N GLU A 405 -12.70 8.75 16.29
CA GLU A 405 -13.94 8.34 16.97
C GLU A 405 -14.02 8.81 18.42
N SER A 406 -12.90 8.85 19.14
CA SER A 406 -12.90 9.22 20.56
C SER A 406 -12.99 10.72 20.81
N THR A 407 -12.75 11.58 19.79
CA THR A 407 -12.60 13.03 19.99
C THR A 407 -13.60 13.86 19.18
N THR A 408 -13.84 15.10 19.65
CA THR A 408 -14.60 16.10 18.90
C THR A 408 -13.76 16.69 17.77
N LEU A 409 -14.40 17.32 16.79
CA LEU A 409 -13.73 17.92 15.62
C LEU A 409 -12.57 18.85 16.01
N GLU A 410 -12.75 19.66 17.05
CA GLU A 410 -11.74 20.62 17.50
C GLU A 410 -10.55 19.97 18.20
N ILE A 411 -10.75 18.82 18.87
CA ILE A 411 -9.70 18.11 19.62
C ILE A 411 -8.94 17.11 18.74
N ARG A 412 -9.52 16.66 17.63
CA ARG A 412 -8.87 15.70 16.71
C ARG A 412 -7.45 16.13 16.28
N PRO A 413 -7.23 17.38 15.81
CA PRO A 413 -5.88 17.83 15.45
C PRO A 413 -4.90 17.77 16.63
N VAL A 414 -5.35 18.11 17.85
CA VAL A 414 -4.54 18.07 19.06
C VAL A 414 -3.99 16.67 19.33
N VAL A 415 -4.86 15.65 19.27
CA VAL A 415 -4.47 14.25 19.50
C VAL A 415 -3.53 13.77 18.39
N LEU A 416 -3.81 14.11 17.14
CA LEU A 416 -2.97 13.72 16.01
C LEU A 416 -1.58 14.35 16.07
N PHE A 417 -1.47 15.62 16.46
CA PHE A 417 -0.17 16.26 16.65
C PHE A 417 0.59 15.68 17.84
N ALA A 418 -0.12 15.35 18.95
CA ALA A 418 0.50 14.69 20.09
C ALA A 418 1.08 13.31 19.70
N LEU A 419 0.35 12.52 18.93
CA LEU A 419 0.82 11.26 18.38
C LEU A 419 1.98 11.45 17.39
N ALA A 420 1.90 12.46 16.52
CA ALA A 420 2.97 12.81 15.60
C ALA A 420 4.26 13.14 16.35
N LEU A 421 4.18 14.02 17.36
CA LEU A 421 5.33 14.39 18.20
C LEU A 421 5.91 13.20 18.96
N ALA A 422 5.06 12.36 19.55
CA ALA A 422 5.51 11.15 20.24
C ALA A 422 6.28 10.20 19.29
N LEU A 423 5.77 9.96 18.09
CA LEU A 423 6.41 9.11 17.09
C LEU A 423 7.68 9.72 16.51
N ILE A 424 7.72 11.04 16.29
CA ILE A 424 8.92 11.77 15.86
C ILE A 424 9.99 11.72 16.97
N ALA A 425 9.61 11.83 18.26
CA ALA A 425 10.52 11.67 19.38
C ALA A 425 11.09 10.24 19.46
N VAL A 426 10.25 9.21 19.24
CA VAL A 426 10.71 7.82 19.11
C VAL A 426 11.65 7.69 17.91
N ALA A 427 11.35 8.29 16.78
CA ALA A 427 12.20 8.29 15.60
C ALA A 427 13.58 8.91 15.87
N HIS A 428 13.60 10.02 16.58
CA HIS A 428 14.85 10.68 17.01
C HIS A 428 15.68 9.77 17.91
N SER A 429 15.10 9.16 18.95
CA SER A 429 15.80 8.32 19.91
C SER A 429 16.26 6.98 19.32
N THR A 430 15.46 6.35 18.45
CA THR A 430 15.73 5.02 17.87
C THR A 430 16.34 5.06 16.48
N ARG A 431 16.50 6.24 15.88
CA ARG A 431 16.93 6.42 14.47
C ARG A 431 16.04 5.66 13.48
N SER A 432 14.76 5.49 13.80
CA SER A 432 13.81 4.73 13.02
C SER A 432 13.13 5.58 11.95
N THR A 433 13.43 5.31 10.67
CA THR A 433 12.76 5.95 9.52
C THR A 433 11.27 5.62 9.47
N LEU A 434 10.89 4.40 9.91
CA LEU A 434 9.49 3.99 9.96
C LEU A 434 8.67 4.80 10.96
N ALA A 435 9.18 4.99 12.19
CA ALA A 435 8.52 5.82 13.19
C ALA A 435 8.40 7.28 12.71
N TYR A 436 9.46 7.80 12.06
CA TYR A 436 9.44 9.13 11.45
C TYR A 436 8.36 9.26 10.38
N SER A 437 8.27 8.29 9.44
CA SER A 437 7.30 8.33 8.35
C SER A 437 5.85 8.28 8.85
N ILE A 438 5.56 7.43 9.85
CA ILE A 438 4.22 7.34 10.45
C ILE A 438 3.90 8.61 11.24
N GLY A 439 4.84 9.12 12.04
CA GLY A 439 4.67 10.38 12.78
C GLY A 439 4.42 11.57 11.86
N SER A 440 5.16 11.64 10.74
CA SER A 440 4.94 12.66 9.69
C SER A 440 3.56 12.53 9.04
N GLY A 441 3.09 11.30 8.80
CA GLY A 441 1.73 11.03 8.31
C GLY A 441 0.65 11.58 9.27
N PHE A 442 0.77 11.31 10.57
CA PHE A 442 -0.13 11.90 11.57
C PHE A 442 -0.05 13.42 11.60
N GLY A 443 1.15 14.00 11.46
CA GLY A 443 1.35 15.45 11.37
C GLY A 443 0.64 16.06 10.16
N VAL A 444 0.74 15.44 8.99
CA VAL A 444 0.05 15.90 7.76
C VAL A 444 -1.47 15.80 7.92
N ILE A 445 -2.01 14.66 8.39
CA ILE A 445 -3.44 14.50 8.61
C ILE A 445 -3.95 15.49 9.67
N GLY A 446 -3.19 15.65 10.77
CA GLY A 446 -3.49 16.64 11.81
C GLY A 446 -3.54 18.07 11.26
N THR A 447 -2.61 18.42 10.35
CA THR A 447 -2.58 19.74 9.70
C THR A 447 -3.81 19.94 8.81
N LEU A 448 -4.19 18.95 8.00
CA LEU A 448 -5.38 19.02 7.15
C LEU A 448 -6.66 19.17 8.00
N MET A 449 -6.77 18.41 9.09
CA MET A 449 -7.89 18.55 10.01
C MET A 449 -7.88 19.89 10.76
N PHE A 450 -6.71 20.40 11.14
CA PHE A 450 -6.59 21.70 11.77
C PHE A 450 -7.05 22.83 10.85
N VAL A 451 -6.62 22.80 9.57
CA VAL A 451 -7.07 23.78 8.56
C VAL A 451 -8.57 23.69 8.30
N SER A 452 -9.18 22.50 8.41
CA SER A 452 -10.64 22.37 8.26
C SER A 452 -11.43 22.96 9.43
N VAL A 453 -10.88 22.93 10.66
CA VAL A 453 -11.51 23.44 11.88
C VAL A 453 -11.23 24.95 12.06
N SER A 454 -10.02 25.39 11.72
CA SER A 454 -9.63 26.80 11.79
C SER A 454 -9.06 27.23 10.43
N PRO A 455 -9.90 27.40 9.40
CA PRO A 455 -9.40 27.81 8.08
C PRO A 455 -8.79 29.21 8.13
N PRO A 456 -7.81 29.55 7.27
CA PRO A 456 -7.15 30.85 7.26
C PRO A 456 -8.16 32.03 7.12
N GLN A 457 -9.28 31.81 6.44
CA GLN A 457 -10.33 32.82 6.29
C GLN A 457 -11.01 33.18 7.61
N ALA A 458 -11.21 32.19 8.51
CA ALA A 458 -11.80 32.43 9.83
C ALA A 458 -10.92 33.30 10.74
N LEU A 459 -9.62 33.39 10.44
CA LEU A 459 -8.70 34.29 11.17
C LEU A 459 -8.76 35.74 10.65
N LEU A 460 -9.45 36.02 9.54
CA LEU A 460 -9.55 37.35 8.95
C LEU A 460 -10.81 38.11 9.39
N ASP A 461 -11.78 37.41 9.94
CA ASP A 461 -13.09 37.96 10.27
C ASP A 461 -13.50 37.59 11.72
N SER A 462 -13.85 38.57 12.54
CA SER A 462 -14.28 38.39 13.93
C SER A 462 -15.55 37.56 14.05
N ASP A 463 -16.45 37.62 13.06
CA ASP A 463 -17.75 36.93 13.08
C ASP A 463 -17.61 35.40 12.87
N HIS A 464 -16.49 34.95 12.32
CA HIS A 464 -16.22 33.54 12.08
C HIS A 464 -15.15 32.95 13.01
N ALA A 465 -14.50 33.79 13.80
CA ALA A 465 -13.44 33.36 14.72
C ALA A 465 -14.02 32.85 16.05
N VAL A 466 -13.66 31.62 16.43
CA VAL A 466 -14.18 30.95 17.63
C VAL A 466 -13.09 30.87 18.68
N GLY A 467 -13.39 31.28 19.90
CA GLY A 467 -12.53 31.10 21.07
C GLY A 467 -12.58 29.65 21.56
N SER A 468 -11.70 28.78 21.06
CA SER A 468 -11.62 27.37 21.45
C SER A 468 -10.25 27.00 21.97
N VAL A 469 -10.20 26.38 23.15
CA VAL A 469 -8.97 25.83 23.73
C VAL A 469 -8.39 24.72 22.84
N GLY A 470 -9.23 23.95 22.15
CA GLY A 470 -8.82 22.92 21.22
C GLY A 470 -8.03 23.50 20.02
N ILE A 471 -8.53 24.60 19.45
CA ILE A 471 -7.85 25.30 18.33
C ILE A 471 -6.54 25.93 18.83
N ALA A 472 -6.54 26.55 19.99
CA ALA A 472 -5.34 27.16 20.55
C ALA A 472 -4.22 26.12 20.79
N LEU A 473 -4.55 25.01 21.46
CA LEU A 473 -3.63 23.90 21.67
C LEU A 473 -3.20 23.27 20.35
N GLY A 474 -4.12 23.06 19.42
CA GLY A 474 -3.83 22.53 18.09
C GLY A 474 -2.83 23.37 17.32
N GLY A 475 -2.96 24.71 17.36
CA GLY A 475 -2.05 25.65 16.73
C GLY A 475 -0.63 25.60 17.32
N ILE A 476 -0.50 25.53 18.64
CA ILE A 476 0.78 25.37 19.32
C ILE A 476 1.44 24.03 18.95
N LEU A 477 0.67 22.94 18.97
CA LEU A 477 1.16 21.62 18.61
C LEU A 477 1.50 21.49 17.14
N LEU A 478 0.77 22.18 16.25
CA LEU A 478 1.13 22.28 14.82
C LEU A 478 2.53 22.90 14.67
N ALA A 479 2.78 24.02 15.36
CA ALA A 479 4.10 24.68 15.31
C ALA A 479 5.20 23.77 15.85
N ALA A 480 4.96 23.10 16.99
CA ALA A 480 5.90 22.13 17.56
C ALA A 480 6.17 20.95 16.61
N THR A 481 5.11 20.41 15.97
CA THR A 481 5.22 19.29 15.03
C THR A 481 5.99 19.70 13.78
N ALA A 482 5.73 20.88 13.22
CA ALA A 482 6.43 21.41 12.06
C ALA A 482 7.94 21.61 12.34
N PHE A 483 8.28 22.10 13.52
CA PHE A 483 9.67 22.23 13.97
C PHE A 483 10.34 20.87 14.15
N ALA A 484 9.71 19.96 14.91
CA ALA A 484 10.23 18.62 15.17
C ALA A 484 10.41 17.81 13.87
N PHE A 485 9.47 17.95 12.93
CA PHE A 485 9.55 17.34 11.61
C PHE A 485 10.85 17.73 10.88
N CYS A 486 11.11 19.02 10.72
CA CYS A 486 12.31 19.50 10.05
C CYS A 486 13.59 19.15 10.80
N TYR A 487 13.58 19.25 12.13
CA TYR A 487 14.74 18.95 12.95
C TYR A 487 15.19 17.49 12.80
N VAL A 488 14.26 16.54 12.96
CA VAL A 488 14.55 15.11 12.86
C VAL A 488 14.82 14.69 11.41
N LEU A 489 14.17 15.32 10.42
CA LEU A 489 14.46 15.10 9.00
C LEU A 489 15.92 15.41 8.66
N ALA A 490 16.41 16.56 9.13
CA ALA A 490 17.80 16.98 8.95
C ALA A 490 18.78 16.04 9.68
N GLU A 491 18.44 15.62 10.89
CA GLU A 491 19.28 14.73 11.70
C GLU A 491 19.39 13.31 11.11
N LEU A 492 18.30 12.77 10.60
CA LEU A 492 18.26 11.45 9.96
C LEU A 492 18.83 11.47 8.53
N LYS A 493 19.14 12.64 7.97
CA LYS A 493 19.67 12.82 6.60
C LYS A 493 18.83 12.11 5.54
N LEU A 494 17.50 12.21 5.66
CA LEU A 494 16.56 11.52 4.75
C LEU A 494 16.40 12.26 3.43
N VAL A 495 16.76 13.54 3.37
CA VAL A 495 16.66 14.40 2.18
C VAL A 495 17.92 15.23 2.07
N ASP A 496 18.62 15.11 0.95
CA ASP A 496 19.81 15.92 0.64
C ASP A 496 19.42 17.20 -0.07
N ASP A 497 18.56 17.11 -1.10
CA ASP A 497 18.03 18.23 -1.86
C ASP A 497 16.57 18.53 -1.44
N GLY A 498 16.24 19.78 -1.15
CA GLY A 498 14.88 20.21 -0.81
C GLY A 498 14.60 20.41 0.68
N LEU A 499 15.55 20.13 1.60
CA LEU A 499 15.40 20.44 3.02
C LEU A 499 15.04 21.90 3.26
N GLN A 500 15.60 22.80 2.44
CA GLN A 500 15.31 24.22 2.47
C GLN A 500 13.84 24.53 2.20
N THR A 501 13.26 23.93 1.16
CA THR A 501 11.85 24.12 0.82
C THR A 501 10.94 23.59 1.92
N LEU A 502 11.26 22.41 2.46
CA LEU A 502 10.51 21.81 3.56
C LEU A 502 10.60 22.67 4.84
N ALA A 503 11.76 23.25 5.13
CA ALA A 503 11.93 24.16 6.26
C ALA A 503 11.10 25.45 6.10
N ILE A 504 11.00 26.00 4.89
CA ILE A 504 10.15 27.18 4.61
C ILE A 504 8.68 26.82 4.80
N VAL A 505 8.21 25.70 4.24
CA VAL A 505 6.82 25.25 4.38
C VAL A 505 6.48 24.99 5.85
N SER A 506 7.36 24.31 6.59
CA SER A 506 7.18 24.06 8.02
C SER A 506 7.18 25.35 8.85
N GLY A 507 8.01 26.33 8.47
CA GLY A 507 8.01 27.65 9.10
C GLY A 507 6.69 28.40 8.89
N VAL A 508 6.14 28.36 7.66
CA VAL A 508 4.83 28.96 7.35
C VAL A 508 3.71 28.28 8.15
N LEU A 509 3.72 26.95 8.22
CA LEU A 509 2.75 26.20 9.02
C LEU A 509 2.87 26.49 10.52
N ALA A 510 4.09 26.62 11.03
CA ALA A 510 4.32 27.00 12.42
C ALA A 510 3.77 28.41 12.74
N LEU A 511 4.04 29.39 11.87
CA LEU A 511 3.51 30.74 12.01
C LEU A 511 1.98 30.79 11.92
N TYR A 512 1.40 30.01 11.00
CA TYR A 512 -0.05 29.88 10.90
C TYR A 512 -0.63 29.29 12.19
N GLY A 513 -0.06 28.20 12.70
CA GLY A 513 -0.51 27.57 13.94
C GLY A 513 -0.40 28.50 15.15
N LEU A 514 0.70 29.21 15.30
CA LEU A 514 0.88 30.20 16.38
C LEU A 514 -0.10 31.37 16.25
N THR A 515 -0.30 31.89 15.04
CA THR A 515 -1.27 32.95 14.79
C THR A 515 -2.70 32.51 15.15
N ALA A 516 -3.09 31.29 14.74
CA ALA A 516 -4.37 30.73 15.10
C ALA A 516 -4.52 30.57 16.62
N ALA A 517 -3.45 30.10 17.30
CA ALA A 517 -3.45 29.95 18.74
C ALA A 517 -3.62 31.31 19.48
N THR A 518 -2.83 32.31 19.10
CA THR A 518 -2.88 33.64 19.74
C THR A 518 -4.18 34.38 19.50
N VAL A 519 -4.72 34.33 18.29
CA VAL A 519 -6.02 34.96 17.98
C VAL A 519 -7.15 34.24 18.74
N THR A 520 -7.18 32.91 18.73
CA THR A 520 -8.21 32.13 19.43
C THR A 520 -8.14 32.31 20.96
N LEU A 521 -6.94 32.35 21.53
CA LEU A 521 -6.75 32.66 22.97
C LEU A 521 -7.18 34.07 23.29
N GLY A 522 -6.85 35.03 22.43
CA GLY A 522 -7.31 36.42 22.58
C GLY A 522 -8.82 36.52 22.66
N ILE A 523 -9.55 35.85 21.74
CA ILE A 523 -11.00 35.80 21.72
C ILE A 523 -11.55 35.12 22.96
N GLY A 524 -10.94 34.01 23.39
CA GLY A 524 -11.35 33.30 24.61
C GLY A 524 -11.24 34.12 25.90
N ILE A 525 -10.29 35.07 25.96
CA ILE A 525 -10.04 35.92 27.12
C ILE A 525 -10.82 37.24 27.04
N GLY A 526 -10.80 37.91 25.87
CA GLY A 526 -11.30 39.27 25.68
C GLY A 526 -12.61 39.39 24.92
N GLY A 527 -13.23 38.29 24.50
CA GLY A 527 -14.42 38.25 23.67
C GLY A 527 -14.16 38.49 22.17
N GLU A 528 -15.24 38.47 21.39
CA GLU A 528 -15.16 38.42 19.92
C GLU A 528 -14.47 39.65 19.32
N THR A 529 -14.73 40.86 19.78
CA THR A 529 -14.19 42.10 19.22
C THR A 529 -12.85 42.48 19.85
N THR A 530 -12.81 42.67 21.18
CA THR A 530 -11.58 43.11 21.89
C THR A 530 -10.52 42.00 21.91
N GLY A 531 -10.95 40.76 22.12
CA GLY A 531 -10.06 39.61 22.10
C GLY A 531 -9.48 39.33 20.74
N PHE A 532 -10.26 39.50 19.67
CA PHE A 532 -9.78 39.37 18.30
C PHE A 532 -8.68 40.39 17.97
N THR A 533 -8.90 41.68 18.30
CA THR A 533 -7.89 42.71 18.06
C THR A 533 -6.66 42.53 18.91
N ALA A 534 -6.79 42.12 20.18
CA ALA A 534 -5.65 41.78 21.05
C ALA A 534 -4.86 40.59 20.52
N GLY A 535 -5.54 39.53 20.09
CA GLY A 535 -4.93 38.34 19.50
C GLY A 535 -4.12 38.64 18.22
N HIS A 536 -4.68 39.46 17.32
CA HIS A 536 -3.96 39.88 16.11
C HIS A 536 -2.76 40.79 16.41
N THR A 537 -2.86 41.64 17.42
CA THR A 537 -1.73 42.44 17.89
C THR A 537 -0.61 41.55 18.40
N ALA A 538 -0.94 40.56 19.24
CA ALA A 538 0.02 39.58 19.75
C ALA A 538 0.65 38.77 18.60
N ALA A 539 -0.14 38.30 17.63
CA ALA A 539 0.36 37.55 16.49
C ALA A 539 1.35 38.39 15.64
N THR A 540 1.10 39.69 15.44
CA THR A 540 2.04 40.56 14.71
C THR A 540 3.36 40.71 15.49
N ILE A 541 3.31 40.83 16.81
CA ILE A 541 4.50 40.86 17.67
C ILE A 541 5.25 39.52 17.59
N GLU A 542 4.55 38.37 17.62
CA GLU A 542 5.17 37.05 17.42
C GLU A 542 5.89 36.92 16.08
N TRP A 543 5.29 37.39 15.00
CA TRP A 543 5.94 37.39 13.68
C TRP A 543 7.24 38.20 13.70
N MET A 544 7.23 39.37 14.36
CA MET A 544 8.43 40.20 14.48
C MET A 544 9.49 39.56 15.37
N ILE A 545 9.11 38.89 16.47
CA ILE A 545 10.06 38.14 17.32
C ILE A 545 10.68 36.98 16.53
N ALA A 546 9.89 36.23 15.76
CA ALA A 546 10.37 35.15 14.92
C ALA A 546 11.32 35.67 13.83
N ALA A 547 10.97 36.78 13.14
CA ALA A 547 11.83 37.44 12.19
C ALA A 547 13.17 37.88 12.79
N PHE A 548 13.12 38.50 13.96
CA PHE A 548 14.34 38.89 14.71
C PHE A 548 15.20 37.69 15.12
N ALA A 549 14.58 36.61 15.58
CA ALA A 549 15.29 35.37 15.92
C ALA A 549 15.99 34.75 14.69
N LEU A 550 15.32 34.72 13.54
CA LEU A 550 15.90 34.24 12.26
C LEU A 550 17.08 35.12 11.82
N LEU A 551 16.95 36.45 11.89
CA LEU A 551 18.04 37.38 11.57
C LEU A 551 19.21 37.19 12.51
N ALA A 552 18.98 37.10 13.84
CA ALA A 552 20.00 36.85 14.82
C ALA A 552 20.70 35.51 14.65
N PHE A 553 19.96 34.47 14.28
CA PHE A 553 20.52 33.15 13.96
C PHE A 553 21.37 33.23 12.68
N GLY A 554 20.88 33.88 11.63
CA GLY A 554 21.60 34.07 10.37
C GLY A 554 22.94 34.80 10.55
N LEU A 555 23.02 35.76 11.50
CA LEU A 555 24.24 36.46 11.81
C LEU A 555 25.26 35.58 12.55
N ARG A 556 24.81 34.56 13.28
CA ARG A 556 25.67 33.64 14.07
C ARG A 556 26.06 32.36 13.30
N SER A 557 25.26 31.92 12.33
CA SER A 557 25.47 30.68 11.59
C SER A 557 26.26 30.94 10.31
N ALA A 558 27.42 30.27 10.15
CA ALA A 558 28.21 30.39 8.91
C ALA A 558 27.58 29.58 7.76
N THR A 559 26.97 28.42 8.06
CA THR A 559 26.45 27.48 7.06
C THR A 559 25.05 27.83 6.56
N HIS A 560 24.19 28.39 7.42
CA HIS A 560 22.78 28.67 7.10
C HIS A 560 22.46 30.17 7.07
N ALA A 561 23.50 31.02 7.05
CA ALA A 561 23.37 32.48 7.10
C ALA A 561 22.42 33.04 6.02
N HIS A 562 22.65 32.67 4.77
CA HIS A 562 21.89 33.20 3.64
C HIS A 562 20.39 32.91 3.76
N LEU A 563 20.04 31.66 4.11
CA LEU A 563 18.66 31.23 4.27
C LEU A 563 17.96 31.92 5.43
N ALA A 564 18.62 31.92 6.59
CA ALA A 564 18.05 32.52 7.79
C ALA A 564 17.87 34.03 7.64
N LEU A 565 18.80 34.70 6.97
CA LEU A 565 18.69 36.14 6.67
C LEU A 565 17.56 36.41 5.67
N LEU A 566 17.47 35.62 4.58
CA LEU A 566 16.40 35.76 3.60
C LEU A 566 15.02 35.52 4.25
N ALA A 567 14.88 34.42 5.01
CA ALA A 567 13.63 34.10 5.71
C ALA A 567 13.28 35.17 6.76
N GLY A 568 14.26 35.66 7.52
CA GLY A 568 14.08 36.72 8.50
C GLY A 568 13.64 38.04 7.87
N LEU A 569 14.26 38.46 6.75
CA LEU A 569 13.88 39.65 6.01
C LEU A 569 12.49 39.51 5.37
N SER A 570 12.20 38.36 4.76
CA SER A 570 10.88 38.08 4.17
C SER A 570 9.78 38.10 5.23
N LEU A 571 10.03 37.51 6.40
CA LEU A 571 9.08 37.53 7.50
C LEU A 571 8.92 38.91 8.11
N THR A 572 10.01 39.69 8.20
CA THR A 572 9.94 41.10 8.59
C THR A 572 9.05 41.91 7.64
N ALA A 573 9.25 41.73 6.32
CA ALA A 573 8.43 42.40 5.31
C ALA A 573 6.95 41.97 5.41
N ALA A 574 6.68 40.67 5.64
CA ALA A 574 5.34 40.15 5.83
C ALA A 574 4.67 40.71 7.10
N ALA A 575 5.40 40.78 8.21
CA ALA A 575 4.90 41.37 9.46
C ALA A 575 4.59 42.87 9.30
N ILE A 576 5.42 43.61 8.59
CA ILE A 576 5.19 45.03 8.27
C ILE A 576 3.96 45.14 7.36
N ALA A 577 3.87 44.31 6.31
CA ALA A 577 2.72 44.30 5.42
C ALA A 577 1.42 43.98 6.18
N LYS A 578 1.42 42.98 7.09
CA LYS A 578 0.29 42.67 7.96
C LYS A 578 -0.08 43.89 8.84
N LEU A 579 0.93 44.54 9.44
CA LEU A 579 0.70 45.70 10.30
C LEU A 579 0.01 46.84 9.55
N PHE A 580 0.45 47.13 8.31
CA PHE A 580 -0.10 48.25 7.52
C PHE A 580 -1.37 47.91 6.76
N LEU A 581 -1.52 46.67 6.26
CA LEU A 581 -2.65 46.29 5.42
C LEU A 581 -3.82 45.75 6.22
N PHE A 582 -3.53 45.04 7.33
CA PHE A 582 -4.55 44.42 8.15
C PHE A 582 -4.72 45.12 9.50
N ASP A 583 -3.66 45.23 10.30
CA ASP A 583 -3.75 45.72 11.66
C ASP A 583 -4.13 47.22 11.73
N LEU A 584 -3.70 48.00 10.74
CA LEU A 584 -4.09 49.42 10.66
C LEU A 584 -5.60 49.61 10.44
N VAL A 585 -6.21 48.70 9.70
CA VAL A 585 -7.66 48.75 9.38
C VAL A 585 -8.49 48.04 10.48
N ALA A 586 -8.03 46.84 10.90
CA ALA A 586 -8.76 45.95 11.80
C ALA A 586 -8.58 46.29 13.31
N LEU A 587 -7.44 46.94 13.68
CA LEU A 587 -7.19 47.30 15.11
C LEU A 587 -7.62 48.71 15.42
N ASP A 588 -8.25 48.88 16.59
CA ASP A 588 -8.68 50.16 17.10
C ASP A 588 -7.88 50.62 18.33
N GLY A 589 -7.78 51.95 18.51
CA GLY A 589 -7.30 52.60 19.72
C GLY A 589 -5.93 52.11 20.22
N LEU A 590 -5.90 51.60 21.45
CA LEU A 590 -4.70 51.22 22.18
C LEU A 590 -3.93 50.07 21.54
N PHE A 591 -4.64 49.07 21.00
CA PHE A 591 -3.99 47.89 20.38
C PHE A 591 -3.18 48.25 19.14
N ARG A 592 -3.64 49.19 18.32
CA ARG A 592 -2.90 49.74 17.19
C ARG A 592 -1.61 50.39 17.67
N VAL A 593 -1.67 51.24 18.69
CA VAL A 593 -0.51 51.93 19.25
C VAL A 593 0.51 50.94 19.81
N ILE A 594 0.08 49.91 20.53
CA ILE A 594 0.97 48.88 21.10
C ILE A 594 1.67 48.10 19.96
N ALA A 595 0.93 47.68 18.92
CA ALA A 595 1.50 46.97 17.78
C ALA A 595 2.58 47.79 17.08
N PHE A 596 2.33 49.05 16.77
CA PHE A 596 3.30 49.94 16.12
C PHE A 596 4.55 50.20 16.97
N ILE A 597 4.37 50.43 18.28
CA ILE A 597 5.51 50.66 19.20
C ILE A 597 6.35 49.37 19.31
N ALA A 598 5.74 48.22 19.51
CA ALA A 598 6.43 46.95 19.64
C ALA A 598 7.21 46.57 18.37
N VAL A 599 6.55 46.64 17.21
CA VAL A 599 7.20 46.38 15.92
C VAL A 599 8.31 47.38 15.62
N GLY A 600 8.08 48.69 15.85
CA GLY A 600 9.08 49.73 15.66
C GLY A 600 10.30 49.53 16.55
N LEU A 601 10.12 49.18 17.84
CA LEU A 601 11.21 48.91 18.78
C LEU A 601 12.02 47.67 18.37
N LEU A 602 11.34 46.59 17.96
CA LEU A 602 12.00 45.37 17.47
C LEU A 602 12.79 45.63 16.20
N LEU A 603 12.29 46.44 15.27
CA LEU A 603 13.02 46.85 14.06
C LEU A 603 14.24 47.68 14.39
N LEU A 604 14.16 48.60 15.34
CA LEU A 604 15.30 49.41 15.83
C LEU A 604 16.38 48.52 16.46
N ILE A 605 16.00 47.57 17.31
CA ILE A 605 16.94 46.62 17.93
C ILE A 605 17.59 45.73 16.86
N ALA A 606 16.79 45.21 15.90
CA ALA A 606 17.31 44.42 14.81
C ALA A 606 18.30 45.22 13.92
N GLY A 607 17.93 46.43 13.54
CA GLY A 607 18.78 47.33 12.72
C GLY A 607 20.10 47.69 13.42
N THR A 608 20.06 48.05 14.71
CA THR A 608 21.27 48.38 15.45
C THR A 608 22.20 47.19 15.62
N ARG A 609 21.67 45.99 15.92
CA ARG A 609 22.48 44.77 16.00
C ARG A 609 23.08 44.38 14.64
N TYR A 610 22.30 44.48 13.58
CA TYR A 610 22.77 44.21 12.22
C TYR A 610 23.91 45.16 11.84
N ALA A 611 23.75 46.47 12.06
CA ALA A 611 24.76 47.48 11.77
C ALA A 611 26.06 47.24 12.57
N LYS A 612 25.96 46.86 13.87
CA LYS A 612 27.12 46.54 14.71
C LYS A 612 27.91 45.32 14.18
N VAL A 613 27.23 44.23 13.82
CA VAL A 613 27.90 43.02 13.32
C VAL A 613 28.60 43.29 11.98
N PHE A 614 28.05 44.13 11.13
CA PHE A 614 28.69 44.53 9.88
C PHE A 614 29.90 45.44 10.12
N ALA A 615 29.83 46.43 11.03
CA ALA A 615 30.94 47.26 11.42
C ALA A 615 32.09 46.46 12.02
N ASP A 616 31.78 45.46 12.89
CA ASP A 616 32.78 44.59 13.49
C ASP A 616 33.49 43.70 12.46
N ARG A 617 32.77 43.22 11.44
CA ARG A 617 33.33 42.44 10.30
C ARG A 617 34.20 43.27 9.38
N GLU A 618 33.79 44.51 9.08
CA GLU A 618 34.56 45.43 8.27
C GLU A 618 35.85 45.83 8.97
N SER A 619 35.80 46.07 10.30
CA SER A 619 36.96 46.34 11.12
C SER A 619 37.96 45.19 11.17
N ALA A 620 37.45 43.94 11.27
CA ALA A 620 38.27 42.72 11.24
C ALA A 620 38.93 42.50 9.86
N ALA A 621 38.24 42.81 8.78
CA ALA A 621 38.77 42.71 7.40
C ALA A 621 39.84 43.75 7.09
N VAL A 622 39.78 44.92 7.71
CA VAL A 622 40.81 46.00 7.56
C VAL A 622 42.06 45.70 8.44
N SER A 623 41.91 44.86 9.48
CA SER A 623 43.03 44.50 10.40
C SER A 623 43.76 43.21 10.01
N SER A 624 43.26 42.48 9.01
CA SER A 624 43.88 41.27 8.41
C SER A 624 44.60 41.61 7.13
#